data_7153af94d9f9ffbddb4ed1d1da28eb7b
#
_entry.id   7153af94d9f9ffbddb4ed1d1da28eb7b
#
_cell.length_a   1.000
_cell.length_b   1.000
_cell.length_c   1.000
_cell.angle_alpha   90.00
_cell.angle_beta   90.00
_cell.angle_gamma   90.00
#
_symmetry.space_group_name_H-M   'P 1'
#
loop_
_entity.id
_entity.type
_entity.pdbx_description
1 polymer ?
#
loop_
_entity_poly.entity_id
_entity_poly.type
_entity_poly.pdbx_seq_one_letter_code
_entity_poly.pdbx_strand_id
1 'polypeptide(L)'
;MFERVFKLSEHKTTVKTEVMAGITTFMTMAYILAVNPSVLGSTGMDTTAVLLATALASCLGTLCMAFMANLPFALSAGMGLNAFMAYTVVAGYGYSWQVALLAVFIEGLIFIVLSLTNIREAIFNAIPLTLKKGVSVGIGLFIAFIGLQNSGLCVDSATLVGIISFPENFHTAGICALLTLIGLFFTAVFYTRKMKGAILYGILLTWILGMLCQVTGLYVPTPDAGFYSLFPSWGMTDFSKLGLTFGQCFNVDFSAVGIVNFIVVIFSFLFVDIFDTLGTLIGVATKAKMLDKDGKLPGIKPALLADSIATSAGAILGTSTTTTFVESASGVAVGGRTGLTALVTGILFLVSTLFAPIFTAIPSFATAPALIMVGFLMVGTVTEINFDLDNLTESIPAYLAIIAMPLFYSISEGISLGVISYVLLNLATGKGKKVAPLMYVLAVLFVLKYIFL
;
A
#
# COMPACT_ATOMS: atom_id res chain seq x y z
N MET A 1 -34.52 -4.56 -2.04
CA MET A 1 -33.65 -3.37 -2.11
C MET A 1 -32.30 -3.71 -2.75
N PHE A 2 -31.53 -4.65 -2.22
CA PHE A 2 -30.19 -5.02 -2.72
C PHE A 2 -30.20 -5.50 -4.18
N GLU A 3 -31.19 -6.30 -4.59
CA GLU A 3 -31.34 -6.74 -5.97
C GLU A 3 -31.44 -5.56 -6.96
N ARG A 4 -32.22 -4.53 -6.59
CA ARG A 4 -32.41 -3.36 -7.45
C ARG A 4 -31.13 -2.52 -7.60
N VAL A 5 -30.29 -2.45 -6.55
CA VAL A 5 -29.06 -1.63 -6.53
C VAL A 5 -27.88 -2.40 -7.13
N PHE A 6 -27.68 -3.66 -6.73
CA PHE A 6 -26.49 -4.43 -7.04
C PHE A 6 -26.68 -5.50 -8.12
N LYS A 7 -27.94 -5.69 -8.61
CA LYS A 7 -28.26 -6.62 -9.70
C LYS A 7 -27.73 -8.04 -9.47
N LEU A 8 -27.99 -8.57 -8.28
CA LEU A 8 -27.43 -9.85 -7.81
C LEU A 8 -27.73 -11.01 -8.74
N SER A 9 -28.95 -11.07 -9.29
CA SER A 9 -29.40 -12.11 -10.22
C SER A 9 -28.62 -12.06 -11.54
N GLU A 10 -28.34 -10.87 -12.07
CA GLU A 10 -27.54 -10.69 -13.28
C GLU A 10 -26.11 -11.22 -13.07
N HIS A 11 -25.55 -11.02 -11.87
CA HIS A 11 -24.22 -11.48 -11.49
C HIS A 11 -24.19 -12.90 -10.91
N LYS A 12 -25.32 -13.64 -10.94
CA LYS A 12 -25.46 -15.03 -10.47
C LYS A 12 -24.97 -15.23 -9.04
N THR A 13 -25.29 -14.30 -8.14
CA THR A 13 -24.88 -14.30 -6.73
C THR A 13 -26.10 -14.13 -5.80
N THR A 14 -25.89 -14.23 -4.49
CA THR A 14 -26.93 -14.08 -3.47
C THR A 14 -26.44 -13.11 -2.37
N VAL A 15 -27.39 -12.49 -1.65
CA VAL A 15 -27.08 -11.60 -0.51
C VAL A 15 -26.15 -12.30 0.50
N LYS A 16 -26.44 -13.58 0.82
CA LYS A 16 -25.63 -14.35 1.77
C LYS A 16 -24.18 -14.51 1.28
N THR A 17 -24.01 -14.82 0.00
CA THR A 17 -22.67 -14.97 -0.61
C THR A 17 -21.90 -13.65 -0.59
N GLU A 18 -22.53 -12.55 -0.96
CA GLU A 18 -21.93 -11.21 -0.98
C GLU A 18 -21.54 -10.74 0.42
N VAL A 19 -22.39 -10.96 1.43
CA VAL A 19 -22.08 -10.62 2.83
C VAL A 19 -20.88 -11.43 3.32
N MET A 20 -20.87 -12.75 3.07
CA MET A 20 -19.72 -13.59 3.46
C MET A 20 -18.45 -13.21 2.73
N ALA A 21 -18.54 -12.80 1.46
CA ALA A 21 -17.43 -12.30 0.69
C ALA A 21 -16.88 -10.97 1.27
N GLY A 22 -17.77 -10.04 1.64
CA GLY A 22 -17.39 -8.77 2.27
C GLY A 22 -16.72 -8.95 3.63
N ILE A 23 -17.23 -9.83 4.47
CA ILE A 23 -16.57 -10.20 5.74
C ILE A 23 -15.19 -10.80 5.46
N THR A 24 -15.08 -11.69 4.46
CA THR A 24 -13.80 -12.31 4.10
C THR A 24 -12.80 -11.28 3.60
N THR A 25 -13.21 -10.34 2.74
CA THR A 25 -12.36 -9.24 2.28
C THR A 25 -11.89 -8.39 3.45
N PHE A 26 -12.79 -7.96 4.35
CA PHE A 26 -12.42 -7.21 5.53
C PHE A 26 -11.39 -7.95 6.40
N MET A 27 -11.64 -9.23 6.70
CA MET A 27 -10.72 -10.05 7.52
C MET A 27 -9.31 -10.13 6.94
N THR A 28 -9.19 -10.14 5.61
CA THR A 28 -7.89 -10.18 4.95
C THR A 28 -7.21 -8.81 4.86
N MET A 29 -7.99 -7.71 4.94
CA MET A 29 -7.49 -6.33 4.86
C MET A 29 -7.33 -5.66 6.22
N ALA A 30 -7.97 -6.16 7.28
CA ALA A 30 -8.03 -5.48 8.58
C ALA A 30 -6.66 -5.20 9.22
N TYR A 31 -5.61 -5.88 8.76
CA TYR A 31 -4.24 -5.61 9.19
C TYR A 31 -3.80 -4.17 8.91
N ILE A 32 -4.38 -3.51 7.89
CA ILE A 32 -4.05 -2.13 7.53
C ILE A 32 -4.34 -1.14 8.67
N LEU A 33 -5.34 -1.45 9.51
CA LEU A 33 -5.71 -0.65 10.67
C LEU A 33 -4.63 -0.63 11.76
N ALA A 34 -3.73 -1.61 11.78
CA ALA A 34 -2.56 -1.63 12.64
C ALA A 34 -1.31 -1.12 11.90
N VAL A 35 -1.13 -1.54 10.65
CA VAL A 35 0.08 -1.26 9.89
C VAL A 35 0.15 0.20 9.45
N ASN A 36 -0.93 0.79 8.94
CA ASN A 36 -0.89 2.17 8.46
C ASN A 36 -0.61 3.19 9.56
N PRO A 37 -1.27 3.13 10.75
CA PRO A 37 -0.90 3.97 11.89
C PRO A 37 0.55 3.78 12.36
N SER A 38 1.08 2.56 12.29
CA SER A 38 2.49 2.28 12.62
C SER A 38 3.44 2.95 11.63
N VAL A 39 3.16 2.89 10.33
CA VAL A 39 4.00 3.50 9.28
C VAL A 39 3.91 5.02 9.32
N LEU A 40 2.70 5.59 9.27
CA LEU A 40 2.55 7.05 9.24
C LEU A 40 2.83 7.70 10.60
N GLY A 41 2.68 6.96 11.71
CA GLY A 41 3.09 7.42 13.04
C GLY A 41 4.58 7.74 13.14
N SER A 42 5.44 7.08 12.35
CA SER A 42 6.87 7.39 12.28
C SER A 42 7.17 8.80 11.74
N THR A 43 6.21 9.44 11.08
CA THR A 43 6.29 10.83 10.59
C THR A 43 5.93 11.89 11.63
N GLY A 44 5.56 11.46 12.86
CA GLY A 44 5.06 12.33 13.93
C GLY A 44 3.56 12.55 13.93
N MET A 45 2.79 11.87 13.07
CA MET A 45 1.32 11.88 13.10
C MET A 45 0.80 11.09 14.30
N ASP A 46 -0.31 11.54 14.93
CA ASP A 46 -0.97 10.77 16.00
C ASP A 46 -1.55 9.46 15.42
N THR A 47 -1.14 8.32 15.97
CA THR A 47 -1.51 6.99 15.48
C THR A 47 -3.02 6.72 15.56
N THR A 48 -3.72 7.26 16.57
CA THR A 48 -5.18 7.13 16.67
C THR A 48 -5.88 7.96 15.59
N ALA A 49 -5.40 9.19 15.34
CA ALA A 49 -5.92 10.03 14.25
C ALA A 49 -5.73 9.36 12.88
N VAL A 50 -4.54 8.82 12.62
CA VAL A 50 -4.24 8.08 11.38
C VAL A 50 -5.14 6.85 11.24
N LEU A 51 -5.38 6.09 12.31
CA LEU A 51 -6.29 4.94 12.28
C LEU A 51 -7.71 5.36 11.90
N LEU A 52 -8.23 6.40 12.56
CA LEU A 52 -9.56 6.92 12.27
C LEU A 52 -9.66 7.42 10.82
N ALA A 53 -8.67 8.18 10.37
CA ALA A 53 -8.58 8.64 8.99
C ALA A 53 -8.54 7.48 8.00
N THR A 54 -7.74 6.45 8.27
CA THR A 54 -7.62 5.25 7.44
C THR A 54 -8.92 4.48 7.35
N ALA A 55 -9.57 4.22 8.49
CA ALA A 55 -10.84 3.48 8.52
C ALA A 55 -11.95 4.24 7.80
N LEU A 56 -12.05 5.56 8.00
CA LEU A 56 -13.04 6.41 7.34
C LEU A 56 -12.79 6.55 5.84
N ALA A 57 -11.54 6.75 5.42
CA ALA A 57 -11.16 6.81 4.01
C ALA A 57 -11.43 5.46 3.31
N SER A 58 -11.08 4.35 3.97
CA SER A 58 -11.35 3.00 3.47
C SER A 58 -12.86 2.74 3.34
N CYS A 59 -13.64 3.15 4.33
CA CYS A 59 -15.11 3.09 4.27
C CYS A 59 -15.62 3.88 3.07
N LEU A 60 -15.28 5.16 2.98
CA LEU A 60 -15.76 6.07 1.93
C LEU A 60 -15.37 5.57 0.53
N GLY A 61 -14.09 5.24 0.31
CA GLY A 61 -13.61 4.74 -0.97
C GLY A 61 -14.27 3.43 -1.38
N THR A 62 -14.42 2.50 -0.43
CA THR A 62 -15.08 1.21 -0.67
C THR A 62 -16.57 1.38 -0.94
N LEU A 63 -17.25 2.35 -0.30
CA LEU A 63 -18.64 2.71 -0.61
C LEU A 63 -18.76 3.34 -2.00
N CYS A 64 -17.83 4.23 -2.39
CA CYS A 64 -17.78 4.75 -3.75
C CYS A 64 -17.62 3.62 -4.78
N MET A 65 -16.72 2.66 -4.54
CA MET A 65 -16.57 1.47 -5.38
C MET A 65 -17.87 0.65 -5.47
N ALA A 66 -18.56 0.47 -4.33
CA ALA A 66 -19.80 -0.28 -4.25
C ALA A 66 -20.91 0.34 -5.10
N PHE A 67 -21.11 1.66 -5.00
CA PHE A 67 -22.25 2.35 -5.62
C PHE A 67 -21.98 2.88 -7.01
N MET A 68 -20.74 3.30 -7.31
CA MET A 68 -20.38 3.87 -8.61
C MET A 68 -19.99 2.80 -9.62
N ALA A 69 -19.20 1.80 -9.20
CA ALA A 69 -18.67 0.77 -10.08
C ALA A 69 -19.41 -0.57 -9.98
N ASN A 70 -20.14 -0.80 -8.90
CA ASN A 70 -20.79 -2.09 -8.57
C ASN A 70 -19.78 -3.27 -8.61
N LEU A 71 -18.56 -3.05 -8.13
CA LEU A 71 -17.51 -4.05 -8.10
C LEU A 71 -17.22 -4.55 -6.66
N PRO A 72 -16.85 -5.83 -6.48
CA PRO A 72 -16.60 -6.43 -5.18
C PRO A 72 -15.20 -6.09 -4.61
N PHE A 73 -14.66 -4.91 -4.94
CA PHE A 73 -13.32 -4.52 -4.57
C PHE A 73 -13.36 -3.51 -3.42
N ALA A 74 -12.45 -3.67 -2.48
CA ALA A 74 -12.31 -2.77 -1.35
C ALA A 74 -11.06 -1.91 -1.50
N LEU A 75 -11.15 -0.69 -0.99
CA LEU A 75 -10.09 0.31 -1.02
C LEU A 75 -9.59 0.58 0.39
N SER A 76 -8.30 0.84 0.50
CA SER A 76 -7.67 1.34 1.72
C SER A 76 -6.35 2.04 1.40
N ALA A 77 -5.68 2.58 2.41
CA ALA A 77 -4.38 3.24 2.25
C ALA A 77 -3.33 2.27 1.67
N GLY A 78 -2.79 2.60 0.49
CA GLY A 78 -1.86 1.75 -0.25
C GLY A 78 -0.51 1.60 0.45
N MET A 79 -0.07 0.36 0.69
CA MET A 79 1.15 0.10 1.48
C MET A 79 2.41 0.72 0.86
N GLY A 80 2.57 0.63 -0.45
CA GLY A 80 3.70 1.24 -1.17
C GLY A 80 3.69 2.76 -1.07
N LEU A 81 2.53 3.38 -1.20
CA LEU A 81 2.34 4.83 -1.10
C LEU A 81 2.50 5.35 0.33
N ASN A 82 2.05 4.58 1.34
CA ASN A 82 2.30 4.87 2.74
C ASN A 82 3.79 4.92 3.05
N ALA A 83 4.51 3.90 2.58
CA ALA A 83 5.95 3.80 2.73
C ALA A 83 6.68 4.92 1.98
N PHE A 84 6.27 5.24 0.76
CA PHE A 84 6.81 6.37 0.00
C PHE A 84 6.58 7.69 0.73
N MET A 85 5.36 7.93 1.25
CA MET A 85 5.06 9.11 2.05
C MET A 85 5.95 9.21 3.29
N ALA A 86 6.01 8.15 4.10
CA ALA A 86 6.67 8.19 5.40
C ALA A 86 8.21 8.24 5.26
N TYR A 87 8.75 7.35 4.45
CA TYR A 87 10.20 7.11 4.44
C TYR A 87 10.92 7.90 3.34
N THR A 88 10.30 8.12 2.18
CA THR A 88 10.94 8.89 1.11
C THR A 88 10.65 10.38 1.25
N VAL A 89 9.36 10.77 1.37
CA VAL A 89 8.99 12.19 1.35
C VAL A 89 9.28 12.85 2.70
N VAL A 90 8.82 12.26 3.80
CA VAL A 90 8.99 12.88 5.13
C VAL A 90 10.39 12.63 5.67
N ALA A 91 10.82 11.37 5.80
CA ALA A 91 12.13 11.08 6.40
C ALA A 91 13.29 11.40 5.45
N GLY A 92 13.18 11.07 4.16
CA GLY A 92 14.25 11.23 3.17
C GLY A 92 14.43 12.66 2.68
N TYR A 93 13.33 13.33 2.28
CA TYR A 93 13.40 14.72 1.79
C TYR A 93 13.27 15.76 2.92
N GLY A 94 12.92 15.34 4.14
CA GLY A 94 12.76 16.22 5.30
C GLY A 94 11.50 17.08 5.23
N TYR A 95 10.50 16.72 4.45
CA TYR A 95 9.25 17.47 4.34
C TYR A 95 8.30 17.13 5.47
N SER A 96 7.49 18.11 5.87
CA SER A 96 6.44 17.83 6.86
C SER A 96 5.38 16.89 6.27
N TRP A 97 4.75 16.10 7.14
CA TRP A 97 3.67 15.19 6.70
C TRP A 97 2.46 15.95 6.14
N GLN A 98 2.25 17.22 6.52
CA GLN A 98 1.22 18.09 5.95
C GLN A 98 1.50 18.38 4.47
N VAL A 99 2.75 18.66 4.11
CA VAL A 99 3.17 18.83 2.71
C VAL A 99 2.91 17.56 1.91
N ALA A 100 3.24 16.41 2.48
CA ALA A 100 2.99 15.12 1.84
C ALA A 100 1.48 14.86 1.65
N LEU A 101 0.63 15.17 2.64
CA LEU A 101 -0.83 15.08 2.51
C LEU A 101 -1.39 16.04 1.45
N LEU A 102 -0.84 17.27 1.35
CA LEU A 102 -1.25 18.18 0.28
C LEU A 102 -0.88 17.62 -1.11
N ALA A 103 0.29 17.00 -1.24
CA ALA A 103 0.68 16.35 -2.49
C ALA A 103 -0.28 15.22 -2.86
N VAL A 104 -0.68 14.37 -1.90
CA VAL A 104 -1.69 13.32 -2.06
C VAL A 104 -3.07 13.90 -2.43
N PHE A 105 -3.46 15.00 -1.80
CA PHE A 105 -4.72 15.67 -2.14
C PHE A 105 -4.74 16.16 -3.59
N ILE A 106 -3.67 16.84 -4.02
CA ILE A 106 -3.55 17.32 -5.40
C ILE A 106 -3.45 16.15 -6.39
N GLU A 107 -2.72 15.10 -6.04
CA GLU A 107 -2.69 13.84 -6.79
C GLU A 107 -4.09 13.32 -7.06
N GLY A 108 -4.91 13.18 -6.00
CA GLY A 108 -6.29 12.71 -6.11
C GLY A 108 -7.14 13.60 -7.04
N LEU A 109 -7.01 14.94 -6.96
CA LEU A 109 -7.70 15.86 -7.87
C LEU A 109 -7.26 15.68 -9.33
N ILE A 110 -5.96 15.53 -9.58
CA ILE A 110 -5.44 15.26 -10.91
C ILE A 110 -6.00 13.94 -11.42
N PHE A 111 -6.05 12.90 -10.58
CA PHE A 111 -6.61 11.61 -10.96
C PHE A 111 -8.10 11.65 -11.25
N ILE A 112 -8.89 12.47 -10.57
CA ILE A 112 -10.29 12.69 -10.94
C ILE A 112 -10.37 13.16 -12.41
N VAL A 113 -9.57 14.17 -12.78
CA VAL A 113 -9.54 14.70 -14.14
C VAL A 113 -9.04 13.63 -15.14
N LEU A 114 -7.98 12.91 -14.82
CA LEU A 114 -7.42 11.86 -15.69
C LEU A 114 -8.37 10.66 -15.85
N SER A 115 -9.13 10.31 -14.82
CA SER A 115 -10.12 9.22 -14.89
C SER A 115 -11.32 9.58 -15.77
N LEU A 116 -11.75 10.86 -15.75
CA LEU A 116 -12.81 11.36 -16.63
C LEU A 116 -12.40 11.37 -18.11
N THR A 117 -11.11 11.60 -18.39
CA THR A 117 -10.57 11.77 -19.77
C THR A 117 -9.96 10.50 -20.37
N ASN A 118 -9.97 9.34 -19.68
CA ASN A 118 -9.29 8.09 -20.08
C ASN A 118 -7.75 8.17 -20.19
N ILE A 119 -7.13 9.28 -19.80
CA ILE A 119 -5.68 9.46 -19.90
C ILE A 119 -4.96 8.50 -18.94
N ARG A 120 -5.52 8.24 -17.75
CA ARG A 120 -4.95 7.30 -16.77
C ARG A 120 -4.79 5.90 -17.35
N GLU A 121 -5.80 5.39 -18.06
CA GLU A 121 -5.74 4.11 -18.75
C GLU A 121 -4.71 4.13 -19.91
N ALA A 122 -4.63 5.24 -20.65
CA ALA A 122 -3.67 5.40 -21.74
C ALA A 122 -2.21 5.41 -21.23
N ILE A 123 -1.94 6.08 -20.10
CA ILE A 123 -0.62 6.07 -19.45
C ILE A 123 -0.24 4.63 -19.06
N PHE A 124 -1.14 3.92 -18.39
CA PHE A 124 -0.87 2.54 -17.99
C PHE A 124 -0.59 1.64 -19.20
N ASN A 125 -1.38 1.76 -20.26
CA ASN A 125 -1.22 0.94 -21.46
C ASN A 125 0.06 1.26 -22.25
N ALA A 126 0.60 2.47 -22.12
CA ALA A 126 1.86 2.86 -22.75
C ALA A 126 3.10 2.19 -22.14
N ILE A 127 3.01 1.75 -20.89
CA ILE A 127 4.12 1.15 -20.16
C ILE A 127 4.22 -0.34 -20.52
N PRO A 128 5.43 -0.86 -20.85
CA PRO A 128 5.63 -2.27 -21.16
C PRO A 128 5.23 -3.20 -19.99
N LEU A 129 4.64 -4.34 -20.34
CA LEU A 129 4.16 -5.30 -19.34
C LEU A 129 5.28 -5.81 -18.42
N THR A 130 6.45 -6.06 -19.00
CA THR A 130 7.65 -6.49 -18.26
C THR A 130 8.05 -5.46 -17.21
N LEU A 131 8.04 -4.16 -17.57
CA LEU A 131 8.35 -3.08 -16.63
C LEU A 131 7.26 -2.93 -15.55
N LYS A 132 5.97 -3.04 -15.90
CA LYS A 132 4.87 -3.03 -14.90
C LYS A 132 5.07 -4.09 -13.83
N LYS A 133 5.35 -5.33 -14.26
CA LYS A 133 5.62 -6.43 -13.34
C LYS A 133 6.87 -6.19 -12.52
N GLY A 134 7.94 -5.67 -13.14
CA GLY A 134 9.16 -5.28 -12.44
C GLY A 134 8.92 -4.26 -11.33
N VAL A 135 8.10 -3.24 -11.59
CA VAL A 135 7.70 -2.24 -10.58
C VAL A 135 6.95 -2.92 -9.42
N SER A 136 6.00 -3.81 -9.69
CA SER A 136 5.27 -4.53 -8.63
C SER A 136 6.22 -5.36 -7.75
N VAL A 137 7.18 -6.07 -8.35
CA VAL A 137 8.22 -6.83 -7.63
C VAL A 137 9.09 -5.90 -6.79
N GLY A 138 9.53 -4.76 -7.35
CA GLY A 138 10.36 -3.78 -6.65
C GLY A 138 9.65 -3.18 -5.43
N ILE A 139 8.36 -2.81 -5.57
CA ILE A 139 7.54 -2.35 -4.45
C ILE A 139 7.44 -3.44 -3.39
N GLY A 140 7.24 -4.70 -3.78
CA GLY A 140 7.18 -5.83 -2.84
C GLY A 140 8.47 -6.01 -2.04
N LEU A 141 9.64 -5.95 -2.70
CA LEU A 141 10.94 -6.02 -2.02
C LEU A 141 11.16 -4.82 -1.09
N PHE A 142 10.76 -3.62 -1.50
CA PHE A 142 10.85 -2.41 -0.69
C PHE A 142 10.01 -2.51 0.59
N ILE A 143 8.76 -2.95 0.49
CA ILE A 143 7.87 -3.15 1.65
C ILE A 143 8.43 -4.23 2.59
N ALA A 144 8.94 -5.35 2.05
CA ALA A 144 9.57 -6.39 2.85
C ALA A 144 10.81 -5.88 3.60
N PHE A 145 11.64 -5.06 2.94
CA PHE A 145 12.82 -4.43 3.54
C PHE A 145 12.44 -3.50 4.71
N ILE A 146 11.40 -2.67 4.52
CA ILE A 146 10.85 -1.84 5.61
C ILE A 146 10.37 -2.72 6.78
N GLY A 147 9.72 -3.84 6.51
CA GLY A 147 9.30 -4.79 7.55
C GLY A 147 10.50 -5.34 8.35
N LEU A 148 11.60 -5.68 7.68
CA LEU A 148 12.83 -6.13 8.34
C LEU A 148 13.47 -5.03 9.21
N GLN A 149 13.42 -3.77 8.79
CA GLN A 149 13.93 -2.64 9.58
C GLN A 149 13.01 -2.32 10.77
N ASN A 150 11.69 -2.24 10.55
CA ASN A 150 10.72 -1.96 11.63
C ASN A 150 10.70 -3.04 12.72
N SER A 151 11.12 -4.26 12.40
CA SER A 151 11.29 -5.34 13.36
C SER A 151 12.56 -5.21 14.21
N GLY A 152 13.50 -4.34 13.82
CA GLY A 152 14.84 -4.28 14.36
C GLY A 152 15.75 -5.44 13.94
N LEU A 153 15.30 -6.31 13.01
CA LEU A 153 16.14 -7.41 12.49
C LEU A 153 17.24 -6.89 11.57
N CYS A 154 16.90 -5.94 10.70
CA CYS A 154 17.80 -5.26 9.80
C CYS A 154 18.19 -3.91 10.42
N VAL A 155 19.47 -3.69 10.66
CA VAL A 155 20.02 -2.50 11.30
C VAL A 155 21.13 -1.88 10.43
N ASP A 156 21.42 -0.62 10.68
CA ASP A 156 22.50 0.08 10.00
C ASP A 156 23.85 -0.61 10.28
N SER A 157 24.69 -0.67 9.27
CA SER A 157 26.02 -1.29 9.31
C SER A 157 27.01 -0.52 8.45
N ALA A 158 28.29 -0.69 8.72
CA ALA A 158 29.37 -0.13 7.89
C ALA A 158 29.29 -0.60 6.41
N THR A 159 28.60 -1.71 6.14
CA THR A 159 28.37 -2.29 4.81
C THR A 159 26.97 -2.07 4.28
N LEU A 160 26.33 -0.96 4.61
CA LEU A 160 24.97 -0.53 4.31
C LEU A 160 23.95 -1.02 5.34
N VAL A 161 23.75 -2.33 5.47
CA VAL A 161 22.84 -2.94 6.46
C VAL A 161 23.44 -4.24 7.00
N GLY A 162 23.04 -4.60 8.22
CA GLY A 162 23.44 -5.83 8.89
C GLY A 162 22.28 -6.44 9.67
N ILE A 163 22.53 -7.61 10.22
CA ILE A 163 21.62 -8.23 11.17
C ILE A 163 21.94 -7.75 12.59
N ILE A 164 20.89 -7.58 13.42
CA ILE A 164 21.06 -7.16 14.83
C ILE A 164 21.94 -8.12 15.62
N SER A 165 22.74 -7.59 16.56
CA SER A 165 23.44 -8.39 17.57
C SER A 165 22.44 -8.84 18.64
N PHE A 166 21.97 -10.07 18.55
CA PHE A 166 20.99 -10.64 19.48
C PHE A 166 21.50 -10.66 20.94
N PRO A 167 22.78 -11.06 21.23
CA PRO A 167 23.24 -11.12 22.62
C PRO A 167 23.24 -9.76 23.32
N GLU A 168 23.60 -8.69 22.62
CA GLU A 168 23.74 -7.35 23.20
C GLU A 168 22.37 -6.68 23.48
N ASN A 169 21.34 -7.02 22.68
CA ASN A 169 20.05 -6.35 22.70
C ASN A 169 18.90 -7.32 23.01
N PHE A 170 19.18 -8.48 23.64
CA PHE A 170 18.21 -9.58 23.71
C PHE A 170 16.89 -9.20 24.36
N HIS A 171 16.91 -8.43 25.47
CA HIS A 171 15.71 -8.08 26.22
C HIS A 171 14.90 -6.89 25.64
N THR A 172 15.34 -6.30 24.55
CA THR A 172 14.70 -5.17 23.88
C THR A 172 14.51 -5.48 22.39
N ALA A 173 15.34 -4.91 21.51
CA ALA A 173 15.24 -5.09 20.06
C ALA A 173 15.46 -6.55 19.61
N GLY A 174 16.35 -7.32 20.28
CA GLY A 174 16.64 -8.70 19.89
C GLY A 174 15.44 -9.63 20.04
N ILE A 175 14.70 -9.55 21.17
CA ILE A 175 13.48 -10.35 21.35
C ILE A 175 12.39 -9.90 20.37
N CYS A 176 12.27 -8.60 20.07
CA CYS A 176 11.33 -8.09 19.07
C CYS A 176 11.62 -8.67 17.68
N ALA A 177 12.89 -8.67 17.28
CA ALA A 177 13.32 -9.25 16.01
C ALA A 177 13.05 -10.76 15.94
N LEU A 178 13.32 -11.50 17.01
CA LEU A 178 13.02 -12.93 17.11
C LEU A 178 11.52 -13.19 17.01
N LEU A 179 10.70 -12.42 17.73
CA LEU A 179 9.24 -12.53 17.68
C LEU A 179 8.69 -12.24 16.27
N THR A 180 9.30 -11.30 15.55
CA THR A 180 8.95 -11.05 14.15
C THR A 180 9.20 -12.28 13.26
N LEU A 181 10.35 -12.96 13.41
CA LEU A 181 10.64 -14.18 12.65
C LEU A 181 9.65 -15.31 12.99
N ILE A 182 9.33 -15.49 14.27
CA ILE A 182 8.32 -16.46 14.72
C ILE A 182 6.95 -16.08 14.15
N GLY A 183 6.57 -14.81 14.20
CA GLY A 183 5.32 -14.29 13.66
C GLY A 183 5.21 -14.48 12.14
N LEU A 184 6.30 -14.25 11.41
CA LEU A 184 6.37 -14.50 9.97
C LEU A 184 6.16 -16.00 9.66
N PHE A 185 6.82 -16.89 10.42
CA PHE A 185 6.63 -18.33 10.28
C PHE A 185 5.17 -18.73 10.46
N PHE A 186 4.51 -18.29 11.53
CA PHE A 186 3.10 -18.60 11.77
C PHE A 186 2.18 -17.98 10.73
N THR A 187 2.45 -16.74 10.29
CA THR A 187 1.69 -16.09 9.21
C THR A 187 1.76 -16.92 7.93
N ALA A 188 2.95 -17.41 7.56
CA ALA A 188 3.14 -18.29 6.41
C ALA A 188 2.38 -19.61 6.56
N VAL A 189 2.39 -20.22 7.75
CA VAL A 189 1.61 -21.45 8.04
C VAL A 189 0.11 -21.18 7.90
N PHE A 190 -0.40 -20.10 8.47
CA PHE A 190 -1.82 -19.75 8.36
C PHE A 190 -2.22 -19.47 6.91
N TYR A 191 -1.35 -18.77 6.15
CA TYR A 191 -1.57 -18.50 4.74
C TYR A 191 -1.59 -19.78 3.90
N THR A 192 -0.63 -20.68 4.13
CA THR A 192 -0.54 -22.00 3.46
C THR A 192 -1.77 -22.87 3.76
N ARG A 193 -2.30 -22.79 4.98
CA ARG A 193 -3.55 -23.44 5.38
C ARG A 193 -4.81 -22.75 4.86
N LYS A 194 -4.65 -21.71 4.04
CA LYS A 194 -5.76 -20.92 3.45
C LYS A 194 -6.72 -20.32 4.51
N MET A 195 -6.19 -19.99 5.69
CA MET A 195 -6.98 -19.34 6.72
C MET A 195 -7.31 -17.91 6.29
N LYS A 196 -8.60 -17.54 6.33
CA LYS A 196 -9.06 -16.19 6.03
C LYS A 196 -8.55 -15.23 7.10
N GLY A 197 -7.88 -14.14 6.70
CA GLY A 197 -7.25 -13.21 7.64
C GLY A 197 -5.91 -13.69 8.22
N ALA A 198 -5.20 -14.61 7.53
CA ALA A 198 -3.92 -15.17 7.97
C ALA A 198 -2.91 -14.12 8.44
N ILE A 199 -2.83 -12.98 7.73
CA ILE A 199 -1.93 -11.87 8.07
C ILE A 199 -2.34 -11.22 9.40
N LEU A 200 -3.64 -10.95 9.60
CA LEU A 200 -4.14 -10.40 10.86
C LEU A 200 -3.88 -11.37 12.04
N TYR A 201 -4.15 -12.66 11.85
CA TYR A 201 -3.84 -13.66 12.89
C TYR A 201 -2.35 -13.74 13.20
N GLY A 202 -1.50 -13.57 12.19
CA GLY A 202 -0.05 -13.48 12.37
C GLY A 202 0.34 -12.30 13.26
N ILE A 203 -0.20 -11.11 13.01
CA ILE A 203 0.01 -9.92 13.82
C ILE A 203 -0.44 -10.16 15.26
N LEU A 204 -1.68 -10.61 15.44
CA LEU A 204 -2.25 -10.84 16.79
C LEU A 204 -1.46 -11.89 17.58
N LEU A 205 -1.06 -12.99 16.94
CA LEU A 205 -0.24 -14.02 17.59
C LEU A 205 1.13 -13.46 17.99
N THR A 206 1.79 -12.72 17.11
CA THR A 206 3.09 -12.10 17.41
C THR A 206 2.99 -11.15 18.59
N TRP A 207 1.93 -10.34 18.63
CA TRP A 207 1.67 -9.42 19.73
C TRP A 207 1.39 -10.15 21.04
N ILE A 208 0.55 -11.20 21.04
CA ILE A 208 0.27 -12.04 22.22
C ILE A 208 1.57 -12.68 22.73
N LEU A 209 2.40 -13.22 21.85
CA LEU A 209 3.71 -13.75 22.24
C LEU A 209 4.61 -12.67 22.84
N GLY A 210 4.58 -11.45 22.31
CA GLY A 210 5.28 -10.30 22.90
C GLY A 210 4.80 -9.99 24.31
N MET A 211 3.48 -9.95 24.55
CA MET A 211 2.92 -9.76 25.91
C MET A 211 3.34 -10.86 26.85
N LEU A 212 3.38 -12.12 26.40
CA LEU A 212 3.91 -13.24 27.21
C LEU A 212 5.39 -13.05 27.52
N CYS A 213 6.20 -12.59 26.58
CA CYS A 213 7.61 -12.27 26.82
C CYS A 213 7.77 -11.12 27.83
N GLN A 214 6.87 -10.14 27.84
CA GLN A 214 6.88 -9.07 28.85
C GLN A 214 6.55 -9.62 30.24
N VAL A 215 5.56 -10.50 30.38
CA VAL A 215 5.22 -11.13 31.66
C VAL A 215 6.35 -12.00 32.21
N THR A 216 7.06 -12.72 31.35
CA THR A 216 8.19 -13.59 31.73
C THR A 216 9.51 -12.86 31.93
N GLY A 217 9.57 -11.55 31.66
CA GLY A 217 10.80 -10.75 31.78
C GLY A 217 11.78 -10.93 30.61
N LEU A 218 11.40 -11.66 29.56
CA LEU A 218 12.20 -11.76 28.33
C LEU A 218 12.19 -10.45 27.51
N TYR A 219 11.06 -9.74 27.52
CA TYR A 219 10.96 -8.37 27.02
C TYR A 219 10.86 -7.41 28.21
N VAL A 220 11.76 -6.43 28.28
CA VAL A 220 11.80 -5.44 29.34
C VAL A 220 11.44 -4.06 28.76
N PRO A 221 10.30 -3.46 29.15
CA PRO A 221 9.97 -2.11 28.72
C PRO A 221 11.02 -1.12 29.22
N THR A 222 11.58 -0.35 28.28
CA THR A 222 12.55 0.73 28.51
C THR A 222 12.10 1.94 27.72
N PRO A 223 11.17 2.78 28.25
CA PRO A 223 10.58 3.90 27.53
C PRO A 223 11.61 4.90 27.01
N ASP A 224 12.69 5.12 27.73
CA ASP A 224 13.80 6.01 27.33
C ASP A 224 14.51 5.53 26.06
N ALA A 225 14.46 4.23 25.75
CA ALA A 225 14.99 3.61 24.54
C ALA A 225 13.90 3.34 23.48
N GLY A 226 12.68 3.81 23.68
CA GLY A 226 11.56 3.63 22.75
C GLY A 226 10.81 2.30 22.86
N PHE A 227 11.10 1.49 23.90
CA PHE A 227 10.40 0.22 24.15
C PHE A 227 9.33 0.39 25.23
N TYR A 228 8.08 0.46 24.79
CA TYR A 228 6.92 0.67 25.68
C TYR A 228 6.27 -0.65 26.10
N SER A 229 5.34 -0.57 27.08
CA SER A 229 4.52 -1.71 27.45
C SER A 229 3.68 -2.21 26.27
N LEU A 230 3.63 -3.53 26.11
CA LEU A 230 2.90 -4.19 25.02
C LEU A 230 1.42 -4.44 25.34
N PHE A 231 1.00 -4.13 26.57
CA PHE A 231 -0.40 -4.29 26.95
C PHE A 231 -1.24 -3.13 26.43
N PRO A 232 -2.42 -3.42 25.81
CA PRO A 232 -3.32 -2.38 25.34
C PRO A 232 -3.91 -1.59 26.50
N SER A 233 -4.07 -0.30 26.31
CA SER A 233 -4.91 0.53 27.17
C SER A 233 -6.37 0.28 26.80
N TRP A 234 -7.15 -0.31 27.68
CA TRP A 234 -8.58 -0.48 27.46
C TRP A 234 -9.30 0.86 27.62
N GLY A 235 -10.00 1.29 26.59
CA GLY A 235 -10.74 2.53 26.59
C GLY A 235 -11.64 2.66 25.36
N MET A 236 -12.54 3.63 25.37
CA MET A 236 -13.30 4.00 24.18
C MET A 236 -12.40 4.83 23.26
N THR A 237 -12.65 4.71 21.97
CA THR A 237 -11.94 5.52 20.96
C THR A 237 -12.21 7.01 21.18
N ASP A 238 -11.15 7.77 21.25
CA ASP A 238 -11.23 9.23 21.29
C ASP A 238 -11.34 9.78 19.87
N PHE A 239 -12.56 10.01 19.43
CA PHE A 239 -12.85 10.55 18.09
C PHE A 239 -12.37 12.00 17.92
N SER A 240 -12.12 12.76 19.00
CA SER A 240 -11.62 14.14 18.91
C SER A 240 -10.22 14.18 18.29
N LYS A 241 -9.45 13.12 18.43
CA LYS A 241 -8.11 12.99 17.84
C LYS A 241 -8.10 13.07 16.31
N LEU A 242 -9.20 12.74 15.63
CA LEU A 242 -9.30 12.93 14.18
C LEU A 242 -9.03 14.40 13.79
N GLY A 243 -9.40 15.36 14.65
CA GLY A 243 -9.10 16.79 14.46
C GLY A 243 -7.61 17.13 14.35
N LEU A 244 -6.71 16.24 14.83
CA LEU A 244 -5.26 16.45 14.73
C LEU A 244 -4.74 16.25 13.29
N THR A 245 -5.44 15.50 12.46
CA THR A 245 -5.05 15.24 11.06
C THR A 245 -6.03 15.79 10.04
N PHE A 246 -7.30 15.96 10.43
CA PHE A 246 -8.36 16.43 9.54
C PHE A 246 -8.05 17.83 9.00
N GLY A 247 -8.05 18.00 7.69
CA GLY A 247 -7.82 19.27 7.00
C GLY A 247 -6.38 19.79 7.07
N GLN A 248 -5.46 19.04 7.71
CA GLN A 248 -4.06 19.48 7.86
C GLN A 248 -3.30 19.53 6.53
N CYS A 249 -3.79 18.88 5.49
CA CYS A 249 -3.28 19.04 4.13
C CYS A 249 -3.38 20.48 3.60
N PHE A 250 -4.22 21.33 4.19
CA PHE A 250 -4.34 22.76 3.84
C PHE A 250 -3.53 23.68 4.76
N ASN A 251 -2.97 23.13 5.85
CA ASN A 251 -2.15 23.89 6.81
C ASN A 251 -0.67 23.62 6.55
N VAL A 252 -0.15 24.13 5.45
CA VAL A 252 1.17 23.79 4.92
C VAL A 252 2.08 25.00 4.94
N ASP A 253 3.29 24.83 5.46
CA ASP A 253 4.38 25.79 5.34
C ASP A 253 5.28 25.43 4.15
N PHE A 254 5.26 26.24 3.12
CA PHE A 254 6.09 26.08 1.92
C PHE A 254 7.48 26.68 2.05
N SER A 255 7.83 27.32 3.16
CA SER A 255 9.13 28.00 3.32
C SER A 255 10.33 27.08 3.15
N ALA A 256 10.18 25.80 3.49
CA ALA A 256 11.21 24.75 3.37
C ALA A 256 11.10 23.93 2.08
N VAL A 257 10.08 24.14 1.26
CA VAL A 257 9.78 23.30 0.09
C VAL A 257 9.78 24.15 -1.18
N GLY A 258 10.76 23.93 -2.05
CA GLY A 258 10.74 24.56 -3.38
C GLY A 258 9.55 24.10 -4.20
N ILE A 259 8.91 25.01 -4.95
CA ILE A 259 7.72 24.68 -5.76
C ILE A 259 8.00 23.57 -6.78
N VAL A 260 9.21 23.53 -7.33
CA VAL A 260 9.63 22.48 -8.29
C VAL A 260 9.70 21.13 -7.61
N ASN A 261 10.31 21.05 -6.42
CA ASN A 261 10.42 19.82 -5.65
C ASN A 261 9.04 19.31 -5.24
N PHE A 262 8.11 20.19 -4.88
CA PHE A 262 6.73 19.81 -4.57
C PHE A 262 6.00 19.22 -5.78
N ILE A 263 6.16 19.81 -6.98
CA ILE A 263 5.61 19.25 -8.22
C ILE A 263 6.17 17.85 -8.49
N VAL A 264 7.47 17.64 -8.24
CA VAL A 264 8.10 16.33 -8.41
C VAL A 264 7.54 15.29 -7.43
N VAL A 265 7.27 15.69 -6.19
CA VAL A 265 6.63 14.79 -5.20
C VAL A 265 5.23 14.39 -5.65
N ILE A 266 4.40 15.34 -6.11
CA ILE A 266 3.06 15.04 -6.66
C ILE A 266 3.18 14.07 -7.84
N PHE A 267 4.10 14.33 -8.77
CA PHE A 267 4.34 13.49 -9.93
C PHE A 267 4.77 12.06 -9.52
N SER A 268 5.59 11.93 -8.49
CA SER A 268 6.03 10.64 -7.96
C SER A 268 4.86 9.86 -7.35
N PHE A 269 3.99 10.50 -6.57
CA PHE A 269 2.77 9.89 -6.06
C PHE A 269 1.87 9.41 -7.20
N LEU A 270 1.61 10.27 -8.20
CA LEU A 270 0.81 9.92 -9.38
C LEU A 270 1.30 8.64 -10.07
N PHE A 271 2.63 8.51 -10.24
CA PHE A 271 3.18 7.33 -10.91
C PHE A 271 3.07 6.07 -10.06
N VAL A 272 3.43 6.15 -8.78
CA VAL A 272 3.31 5.01 -7.87
C VAL A 272 1.88 4.51 -7.81
N ASP A 273 0.90 5.41 -7.70
CA ASP A 273 -0.51 5.04 -7.63
C ASP A 273 -1.05 4.46 -8.95
N ILE A 274 -0.64 4.98 -10.12
CA ILE A 274 -1.03 4.37 -11.40
C ILE A 274 -0.65 2.90 -11.46
N PHE A 275 0.57 2.56 -11.03
CA PHE A 275 1.03 1.18 -11.04
C PHE A 275 0.30 0.31 -10.00
N ASP A 276 0.10 0.84 -8.79
CA ASP A 276 -0.53 0.12 -7.70
C ASP A 276 -2.01 -0.14 -7.99
N THR A 277 -2.79 0.90 -8.28
CA THR A 277 -4.23 0.79 -8.52
C THR A 277 -4.57 -0.02 -9.77
N LEU A 278 -4.00 0.32 -10.92
CA LEU A 278 -4.35 -0.37 -12.18
C LEU A 278 -3.81 -1.80 -12.19
N GLY A 279 -2.62 -2.03 -11.63
CA GLY A 279 -2.07 -3.37 -11.46
C GLY A 279 -2.97 -4.25 -10.61
N THR A 280 -3.45 -3.72 -9.50
CA THR A 280 -4.34 -4.42 -8.56
C THR A 280 -5.73 -4.65 -9.16
N LEU A 281 -6.37 -3.61 -9.73
CA LEU A 281 -7.69 -3.73 -10.35
C LEU A 281 -7.71 -4.82 -11.43
N ILE A 282 -6.76 -4.79 -12.35
CA ILE A 282 -6.69 -5.77 -13.46
C ILE A 282 -6.29 -7.14 -12.93
N GLY A 283 -5.35 -7.22 -11.98
CA GLY A 283 -4.92 -8.48 -11.36
C GLY A 283 -6.06 -9.20 -10.64
N VAL A 284 -6.84 -8.48 -9.82
CA VAL A 284 -8.00 -9.04 -9.12
C VAL A 284 -9.13 -9.39 -10.10
N ALA A 285 -9.42 -8.49 -11.06
CA ALA A 285 -10.44 -8.74 -12.09
C ALA A 285 -10.12 -9.98 -12.95
N THR A 286 -8.85 -10.20 -13.27
CA THR A 286 -8.40 -11.39 -14.00
C THR A 286 -8.66 -12.67 -13.18
N LYS A 287 -8.26 -12.70 -11.91
CA LYS A 287 -8.53 -13.83 -10.99
C LYS A 287 -10.02 -14.04 -10.79
N ALA A 288 -10.80 -12.96 -10.80
CA ALA A 288 -12.25 -12.97 -10.68
C ALA A 288 -13.00 -13.43 -11.95
N LYS A 289 -12.29 -13.54 -13.09
CA LYS A 289 -12.88 -13.76 -14.42
C LYS A 289 -13.94 -12.69 -14.76
N MET A 290 -13.68 -11.44 -14.40
CA MET A 290 -14.56 -10.29 -14.62
C MET A 290 -14.17 -9.46 -15.84
N LEU A 291 -13.07 -9.83 -16.53
CA LEU A 291 -12.67 -9.18 -17.77
C LEU A 291 -13.60 -9.60 -18.92
N ASP A 292 -13.87 -8.66 -19.81
CA ASP A 292 -14.61 -8.91 -21.06
C ASP A 292 -13.74 -9.67 -22.08
N LYS A 293 -14.30 -9.89 -23.29
CA LYS A 293 -13.62 -10.60 -24.39
C LYS A 293 -12.38 -9.87 -24.91
N ASP A 294 -12.31 -8.56 -24.67
CA ASP A 294 -11.20 -7.71 -25.08
C ASP A 294 -10.16 -7.54 -23.94
N GLY A 295 -10.33 -8.27 -22.84
CA GLY A 295 -9.45 -8.20 -21.66
C GLY A 295 -9.62 -6.93 -20.83
N LYS A 296 -10.73 -6.21 -20.99
CA LYS A 296 -11.05 -4.98 -20.23
C LYS A 296 -11.98 -5.28 -19.07
N LEU A 297 -11.84 -4.53 -17.99
CA LEU A 297 -12.74 -4.58 -16.84
C LEU A 297 -13.96 -3.69 -17.11
N PRO A 298 -15.18 -4.25 -17.22
CA PRO A 298 -16.41 -3.45 -17.23
C PRO A 298 -16.51 -2.61 -15.95
N GLY A 299 -16.78 -1.33 -16.09
CA GLY A 299 -16.82 -0.41 -14.93
C GLY A 299 -15.47 0.12 -14.45
N ILE A 300 -14.39 -0.02 -15.23
CA ILE A 300 -13.06 0.49 -14.85
C ILE A 300 -13.06 2.01 -14.59
N LYS A 301 -13.76 2.79 -15.41
CA LYS A 301 -13.82 4.26 -15.25
C LYS A 301 -14.43 4.68 -13.90
N PRO A 302 -15.66 4.25 -13.53
CA PRO A 302 -16.19 4.56 -12.22
C PRO A 302 -15.37 3.96 -11.07
N ALA A 303 -14.67 2.83 -11.26
CA ALA A 303 -13.76 2.28 -10.28
C ALA A 303 -12.54 3.20 -10.04
N LEU A 304 -11.91 3.69 -11.12
CA LEU A 304 -10.81 4.64 -11.04
C LEU A 304 -11.25 5.98 -10.46
N LEU A 305 -12.48 6.41 -10.73
CA LEU A 305 -13.03 7.62 -10.14
C LEU A 305 -13.29 7.45 -8.63
N ALA A 306 -13.82 6.30 -8.21
CA ALA A 306 -13.98 5.97 -6.79
C ALA A 306 -12.65 5.99 -6.03
N ASP A 307 -11.61 5.44 -6.61
CA ASP A 307 -10.23 5.44 -6.11
C ASP A 307 -9.69 6.88 -5.96
N SER A 308 -9.85 7.72 -6.97
CA SER A 308 -9.39 9.11 -6.95
C SER A 308 -10.13 9.97 -5.91
N ILE A 309 -11.44 9.76 -5.73
CA ILE A 309 -12.25 10.41 -4.70
C ILE A 309 -11.79 9.96 -3.32
N ALA A 310 -11.51 8.66 -3.15
CA ALA A 310 -11.03 8.09 -1.89
C ALA A 310 -9.66 8.67 -1.51
N THR A 311 -8.75 8.82 -2.48
CA THR A 311 -7.42 9.45 -2.29
C THR A 311 -7.56 10.89 -1.82
N SER A 312 -8.34 11.72 -2.52
CA SER A 312 -8.54 13.13 -2.13
C SER A 312 -9.18 13.25 -0.74
N ALA A 313 -10.21 12.45 -0.45
CA ALA A 313 -10.88 12.44 0.84
C ALA A 313 -9.97 11.89 1.95
N GLY A 314 -9.17 10.86 1.66
CA GLY A 314 -8.17 10.29 2.57
C GLY A 314 -7.15 11.32 3.00
N ALA A 315 -6.62 12.12 2.07
CA ALA A 315 -5.69 13.21 2.36
C ALA A 315 -6.31 14.29 3.27
N ILE A 316 -7.58 14.63 3.07
CA ILE A 316 -8.31 15.57 3.95
C ILE A 316 -8.49 14.97 5.35
N LEU A 317 -8.81 13.68 5.45
CA LEU A 317 -8.96 12.98 6.72
C LEU A 317 -7.62 12.83 7.46
N GLY A 318 -6.51 12.75 6.73
CA GLY A 318 -5.16 12.60 7.29
C GLY A 318 -4.58 11.19 7.11
N THR A 319 -4.86 10.55 5.97
CA THR A 319 -4.19 9.31 5.55
C THR A 319 -3.59 9.49 4.15
N SER A 320 -2.69 8.59 3.76
CA SER A 320 -2.07 8.64 2.43
C SER A 320 -3.03 8.18 1.32
N THR A 321 -2.52 8.08 0.10
CA THR A 321 -3.25 7.64 -1.10
C THR A 321 -4.02 6.35 -0.83
N THR A 322 -5.31 6.37 -1.14
CA THR A 322 -6.22 5.24 -0.96
C THR A 322 -6.38 4.50 -2.29
N THR A 323 -6.02 3.22 -2.32
CA THR A 323 -5.99 2.39 -3.53
C THR A 323 -6.82 1.13 -3.39
N THR A 324 -7.11 0.45 -4.50
CA THR A 324 -7.76 -0.85 -4.50
C THR A 324 -6.81 -1.93 -3.95
N PHE A 325 -7.29 -2.76 -3.02
CA PHE A 325 -6.50 -3.80 -2.37
C PHE A 325 -6.60 -5.15 -3.09
N VAL A 326 -5.43 -5.80 -3.25
CA VAL A 326 -5.32 -7.13 -3.89
C VAL A 326 -6.02 -8.22 -3.07
N GLU A 327 -6.16 -8.04 -1.77
CA GLU A 327 -6.89 -8.90 -0.84
C GLU A 327 -8.38 -9.01 -1.18
N SER A 328 -8.93 -8.09 -1.96
CA SER A 328 -10.29 -8.19 -2.53
C SER A 328 -10.46 -9.52 -3.31
N ALA A 329 -9.38 -10.09 -3.84
CA ALA A 329 -9.40 -11.40 -4.47
C ALA A 329 -9.90 -12.51 -3.54
N SER A 330 -9.73 -12.38 -2.22
CA SER A 330 -10.19 -13.37 -1.24
C SER A 330 -11.73 -13.40 -1.12
N GLY A 331 -12.37 -12.23 -1.13
CA GLY A 331 -13.83 -12.13 -1.18
C GLY A 331 -14.41 -12.63 -2.51
N VAL A 332 -13.76 -12.27 -3.61
CA VAL A 332 -14.11 -12.78 -4.94
C VAL A 332 -14.00 -14.30 -5.01
N ALA A 333 -12.99 -14.91 -4.40
CA ALA A 333 -12.81 -16.37 -4.33
C ALA A 333 -13.95 -17.07 -3.55
N VAL A 334 -14.58 -16.37 -2.59
CA VAL A 334 -15.75 -16.87 -1.85
C VAL A 334 -17.05 -16.73 -2.65
N GLY A 335 -17.02 -15.96 -3.72
CA GLY A 335 -18.17 -15.77 -4.62
C GLY A 335 -18.69 -14.34 -4.69
N GLY A 336 -18.00 -13.35 -4.11
CA GLY A 336 -18.32 -11.92 -4.26
C GLY A 336 -18.21 -11.49 -5.73
N ARG A 337 -19.23 -10.79 -6.23
CA ARG A 337 -19.32 -10.38 -7.64
C ARG A 337 -19.81 -8.96 -7.82
N THR A 338 -20.34 -8.36 -6.77
CA THR A 338 -21.03 -7.07 -6.84
C THR A 338 -20.56 -6.08 -5.78
N GLY A 339 -20.98 -4.84 -5.91
CA GLY A 339 -20.73 -3.80 -4.91
C GLY A 339 -21.30 -4.10 -3.51
N LEU A 340 -22.17 -5.09 -3.36
CA LEU A 340 -22.67 -5.49 -2.04
C LEU A 340 -21.52 -6.07 -1.17
N THR A 341 -20.59 -6.81 -1.77
CA THR A 341 -19.35 -7.24 -1.09
C THR A 341 -18.55 -6.03 -0.59
N ALA A 342 -18.33 -5.03 -1.43
CA ALA A 342 -17.64 -3.80 -1.07
C ALA A 342 -18.42 -3.02 0.02
N LEU A 343 -19.73 -2.90 -0.09
CA LEU A 343 -20.57 -2.25 0.93
C LEU A 343 -20.36 -2.86 2.32
N VAL A 344 -20.40 -4.19 2.42
CA VAL A 344 -20.19 -4.89 3.70
C VAL A 344 -18.78 -4.62 4.24
N THR A 345 -17.77 -4.67 3.39
CA THR A 345 -16.38 -4.38 3.78
C THR A 345 -16.24 -2.94 4.29
N GLY A 346 -16.82 -1.96 3.59
CA GLY A 346 -16.80 -0.54 3.99
C GLY A 346 -17.48 -0.30 5.34
N ILE A 347 -18.62 -0.95 5.59
CA ILE A 347 -19.30 -0.87 6.90
C ILE A 347 -18.42 -1.45 8.02
N LEU A 348 -17.73 -2.56 7.77
CA LEU A 348 -16.83 -3.16 8.76
C LEU A 348 -15.62 -2.26 9.06
N PHE A 349 -15.08 -1.54 8.08
CA PHE A 349 -14.07 -0.49 8.32
C PHE A 349 -14.63 0.63 9.21
N LEU A 350 -15.85 1.07 8.98
CA LEU A 350 -16.49 2.07 9.84
C LEU A 350 -16.65 1.55 11.28
N VAL A 351 -17.13 0.32 11.46
CA VAL A 351 -17.27 -0.29 12.78
C VAL A 351 -15.93 -0.44 13.50
N SER A 352 -14.85 -0.70 12.75
CA SER A 352 -13.51 -0.85 13.34
C SER A 352 -12.98 0.42 14.02
N THR A 353 -13.52 1.62 13.69
CA THR A 353 -13.16 2.87 14.37
C THR A 353 -13.45 2.82 15.88
N LEU A 354 -14.42 2.03 16.32
CA LEU A 354 -14.74 1.85 17.73
C LEU A 354 -13.65 1.11 18.52
N PHE A 355 -12.79 0.39 17.84
CA PHE A 355 -11.73 -0.46 18.40
C PHE A 355 -10.32 0.14 18.22
N ALA A 356 -10.21 1.44 17.94
CA ALA A 356 -8.92 2.10 17.70
C ALA A 356 -7.88 1.86 18.81
N PRO A 357 -8.21 1.90 20.11
CA PRO A 357 -7.22 1.65 21.18
C PRO A 357 -6.57 0.26 21.11
N ILE A 358 -7.26 -0.74 20.56
CA ILE A 358 -6.71 -2.08 20.37
C ILE A 358 -5.71 -2.10 19.22
N PHE A 359 -6.09 -1.53 18.08
CA PHE A 359 -5.23 -1.52 16.88
C PHE A 359 -3.97 -0.67 17.07
N THR A 360 -4.08 0.48 17.73
CA THR A 360 -2.94 1.39 17.96
C THR A 360 -1.97 0.88 19.03
N ALA A 361 -2.39 -0.06 19.88
CA ALA A 361 -1.51 -0.70 20.85
C ALA A 361 -0.61 -1.78 20.24
N ILE A 362 -0.86 -2.19 19.00
CA ILE A 362 -0.06 -3.21 18.30
C ILE A 362 1.31 -2.63 17.95
N PRO A 363 2.41 -3.18 18.49
CA PRO A 363 3.75 -2.63 18.26
C PRO A 363 4.27 -2.94 16.85
N SER A 364 5.26 -2.16 16.38
CA SER A 364 5.82 -2.27 15.03
C SER A 364 6.41 -3.66 14.72
N PHE A 365 7.06 -4.30 15.70
CA PHE A 365 7.59 -5.66 15.50
C PHE A 365 6.49 -6.71 15.27
N ALA A 366 5.28 -6.48 15.78
CA ALA A 366 4.15 -7.38 15.55
C ALA A 366 3.48 -7.14 14.19
N THR A 367 3.56 -5.91 13.63
CA THR A 367 3.09 -5.60 12.27
C THR A 367 4.11 -5.95 11.19
N ALA A 368 5.39 -6.05 11.53
CA ALA A 368 6.47 -6.34 10.60
C ALA A 368 6.29 -7.66 9.81
N PRO A 369 5.83 -8.79 10.41
CA PRO A 369 5.51 -10.00 9.65
C PRO A 369 4.51 -9.78 8.52
N ALA A 370 3.54 -8.87 8.71
CA ALA A 370 2.56 -8.52 7.68
C ALA A 370 3.23 -7.81 6.50
N LEU A 371 4.09 -6.83 6.77
CA LEU A 371 4.85 -6.11 5.73
C LEU A 371 5.72 -7.07 4.92
N ILE A 372 6.45 -7.96 5.59
CA ILE A 372 7.30 -8.96 4.93
C ILE A 372 6.44 -9.92 4.07
N MET A 373 5.29 -10.36 4.59
CA MET A 373 4.40 -11.29 3.88
C MET A 373 3.73 -10.61 2.67
N VAL A 374 3.25 -9.38 2.81
CA VAL A 374 2.68 -8.61 1.69
C VAL A 374 3.74 -8.37 0.63
N GLY A 375 4.96 -7.98 1.04
CA GLY A 375 6.08 -7.86 0.13
C GLY A 375 6.36 -9.16 -0.63
N PHE A 376 6.39 -10.31 0.04
CA PHE A 376 6.55 -11.62 -0.58
C PHE A 376 5.45 -11.93 -1.62
N LEU A 377 4.19 -11.62 -1.31
CA LEU A 377 3.07 -11.85 -2.23
C LEU A 377 3.18 -11.00 -3.50
N MET A 378 3.68 -9.76 -3.39
CA MET A 378 3.94 -8.89 -4.54
C MET A 378 5.14 -9.39 -5.36
N VAL A 379 6.20 -9.85 -4.71
CA VAL A 379 7.38 -10.45 -5.36
C VAL A 379 7.00 -11.70 -6.16
N GLY A 380 5.93 -12.40 -5.80
CA GLY A 380 5.43 -13.56 -6.55
C GLY A 380 5.20 -13.29 -8.04
N THR A 381 4.93 -12.04 -8.44
CA THR A 381 4.79 -11.66 -9.86
C THR A 381 6.09 -11.78 -10.66
N VAL A 382 7.24 -11.97 -10.03
CA VAL A 382 8.53 -12.19 -10.71
C VAL A 382 8.51 -13.43 -11.59
N THR A 383 7.75 -14.48 -11.22
CA THR A 383 7.60 -15.70 -12.01
C THR A 383 6.88 -15.48 -13.34
N GLU A 384 6.19 -14.35 -13.48
CA GLU A 384 5.50 -13.97 -14.69
C GLU A 384 6.36 -13.05 -15.60
N ILE A 385 7.54 -12.63 -15.14
CA ILE A 385 8.49 -11.85 -15.91
C ILE A 385 9.35 -12.80 -16.73
N ASN A 386 9.33 -12.64 -18.05
CA ASN A 386 10.28 -13.30 -18.91
C ASN A 386 11.53 -12.42 -19.05
N PHE A 387 12.59 -12.75 -18.29
CA PHE A 387 13.90 -12.13 -18.46
C PHE A 387 14.61 -12.73 -19.67
N ASP A 388 14.25 -12.24 -20.84
CA ASP A 388 14.87 -12.62 -22.09
C ASP A 388 16.27 -11.98 -22.19
N LEU A 389 17.31 -12.82 -22.20
CA LEU A 389 18.69 -12.39 -22.32
C LEU A 389 19.04 -11.94 -23.73
N ASP A 390 18.26 -12.35 -24.73
CA ASP A 390 18.40 -11.90 -26.11
C ASP A 390 17.69 -10.55 -26.37
N ASN A 391 16.77 -10.18 -25.48
CA ASN A 391 16.03 -8.90 -25.57
C ASN A 391 16.22 -8.03 -24.31
N LEU A 392 17.44 -7.53 -24.11
CA LEU A 392 17.82 -6.72 -22.95
C LEU A 392 17.04 -5.38 -22.87
N THR A 393 16.41 -4.92 -23.97
CA THR A 393 15.68 -3.64 -23.97
C THR A 393 14.43 -3.61 -23.11
N GLU A 394 13.91 -4.79 -22.70
CA GLU A 394 12.81 -4.91 -21.75
C GLU A 394 13.26 -5.51 -20.39
N SER A 395 14.22 -6.44 -20.43
CA SER A 395 14.69 -7.15 -19.22
C SER A 395 15.48 -6.25 -18.27
N ILE A 396 16.41 -5.44 -18.79
CA ILE A 396 17.24 -4.51 -17.97
C ILE A 396 16.39 -3.46 -17.28
N PRO A 397 15.44 -2.76 -17.94
CA PRO A 397 14.57 -1.79 -17.28
C PRO A 397 13.76 -2.38 -16.11
N ALA A 398 13.21 -3.57 -16.29
CA ALA A 398 12.48 -4.26 -15.22
C ALA A 398 13.42 -4.63 -14.06
N TYR A 399 14.61 -5.16 -14.36
CA TYR A 399 15.63 -5.49 -13.36
C TYR A 399 16.06 -4.26 -12.57
N LEU A 400 16.35 -3.13 -13.24
CA LEU A 400 16.72 -1.89 -12.57
C LEU A 400 15.61 -1.36 -11.67
N ALA A 401 14.34 -1.42 -12.12
CA ALA A 401 13.21 -1.05 -11.26
C ALA A 401 13.13 -1.93 -10.01
N ILE A 402 13.37 -3.24 -10.15
CA ILE A 402 13.31 -4.20 -9.04
C ILE A 402 14.37 -3.89 -7.98
N ILE A 403 15.62 -3.73 -8.39
CA ILE A 403 16.74 -3.60 -7.44
C ILE A 403 16.87 -2.19 -6.86
N ALA A 404 16.52 -1.16 -7.62
CA ALA A 404 16.70 0.22 -7.19
C ALA A 404 15.75 0.61 -6.04
N MET A 405 14.52 0.08 -6.01
CA MET A 405 13.55 0.44 -4.97
C MET A 405 14.03 0.15 -3.56
N PRO A 406 14.44 -1.09 -3.21
CA PRO A 406 14.97 -1.35 -1.87
C PRO A 406 16.35 -0.73 -1.63
N LEU A 407 17.23 -0.67 -2.63
CA LEU A 407 18.61 -0.15 -2.46
C LEU A 407 18.65 1.37 -2.27
N PHE A 408 17.82 2.11 -2.97
CA PHE A 408 17.74 3.57 -2.84
C PHE A 408 16.65 4.02 -1.85
N TYR A 409 15.97 3.05 -1.22
CA TYR A 409 14.89 3.31 -0.28
C TYR A 409 13.78 4.18 -0.87
N SER A 410 13.48 4.00 -2.17
CA SER A 410 12.53 4.84 -2.92
C SER A 410 11.89 4.11 -4.09
N ILE A 411 10.57 4.02 -4.08
CA ILE A 411 9.78 3.50 -5.20
C ILE A 411 9.94 4.38 -6.44
N SER A 412 9.93 5.70 -6.25
CA SER A 412 10.07 6.68 -7.33
C SER A 412 11.39 6.53 -8.09
N GLU A 413 12.49 6.22 -7.38
CA GLU A 413 13.80 6.01 -8.02
C GLU A 413 13.79 4.74 -8.90
N GLY A 414 13.20 3.66 -8.40
CA GLY A 414 13.07 2.43 -9.17
C GLY A 414 12.25 2.63 -10.46
N ILE A 415 11.10 3.32 -10.37
CA ILE A 415 10.29 3.64 -11.54
C ILE A 415 11.06 4.54 -12.51
N SER A 416 11.72 5.57 -12.02
CA SER A 416 12.50 6.52 -12.83
C SER A 416 13.59 5.80 -13.63
N LEU A 417 14.41 4.98 -12.97
CA LEU A 417 15.46 4.21 -13.62
C LEU A 417 14.91 3.19 -14.63
N GLY A 418 13.81 2.54 -14.30
CA GLY A 418 13.13 1.62 -15.20
C GLY A 418 12.66 2.31 -16.49
N VAL A 419 11.97 3.46 -16.36
CA VAL A 419 11.44 4.22 -17.50
C VAL A 419 12.58 4.81 -18.35
N ILE A 420 13.55 5.47 -17.72
CA ILE A 420 14.68 6.10 -18.44
C ILE A 420 15.47 5.04 -19.19
N SER A 421 15.84 3.93 -18.52
CA SER A 421 16.61 2.85 -19.17
C SER A 421 15.85 2.19 -20.30
N TYR A 422 14.54 2.01 -20.19
CA TYR A 422 13.71 1.47 -21.26
C TYR A 422 13.76 2.36 -22.51
N VAL A 423 13.59 3.66 -22.34
CA VAL A 423 13.63 4.61 -23.47
C VAL A 423 15.03 4.65 -24.10
N LEU A 424 16.07 4.79 -23.27
CA LEU A 424 17.46 4.90 -23.77
C LEU A 424 17.91 3.63 -24.51
N LEU A 425 17.64 2.43 -23.95
CA LEU A 425 18.03 1.17 -24.59
C LEU A 425 17.31 0.96 -25.90
N ASN A 426 16.02 1.27 -25.99
CA ASN A 426 15.28 1.15 -27.25
C ASN A 426 15.74 2.17 -28.30
N LEU A 427 16.10 3.39 -27.91
CA LEU A 427 16.68 4.37 -28.82
C LEU A 427 18.06 3.89 -29.34
N ALA A 428 18.95 3.49 -28.44
CA ALA A 428 20.31 3.05 -28.79
C ALA A 428 20.32 1.80 -29.68
N THR A 429 19.33 0.91 -29.55
CA THR A 429 19.20 -0.31 -30.36
C THR A 429 18.38 -0.13 -31.65
N GLY A 430 17.99 1.11 -31.99
CA GLY A 430 17.19 1.41 -33.19
C GLY A 430 15.72 0.99 -33.10
N LYS A 431 15.25 0.56 -31.90
CA LYS A 431 13.87 0.16 -31.64
C LYS A 431 12.97 1.32 -31.18
N GLY A 432 13.41 2.58 -31.28
CA GLY A 432 12.69 3.76 -30.81
C GLY A 432 11.23 3.86 -31.28
N LYS A 433 10.93 3.38 -32.50
CA LYS A 433 9.54 3.36 -33.01
C LYS A 433 8.58 2.45 -32.23
N LYS A 434 9.09 1.51 -31.42
CA LYS A 434 8.28 0.64 -30.55
C LYS A 434 7.90 1.33 -29.23
N VAL A 435 8.61 2.38 -28.86
CA VAL A 435 8.37 3.11 -27.61
C VAL A 435 7.17 4.03 -27.80
N ALA A 436 6.18 3.90 -26.94
CA ALA A 436 5.02 4.78 -26.96
C ALA A 436 5.44 6.25 -26.76
N PRO A 437 4.88 7.23 -27.47
CA PRO A 437 5.26 8.64 -27.34
C PRO A 437 5.22 9.15 -25.89
N LEU A 438 4.26 8.65 -25.11
CA LEU A 438 4.11 8.99 -23.71
C LEU A 438 5.32 8.55 -22.87
N MET A 439 5.95 7.42 -23.18
CA MET A 439 7.16 6.97 -22.46
C MET A 439 8.35 7.94 -22.64
N TYR A 440 8.44 8.61 -23.79
CA TYR A 440 9.45 9.66 -23.98
C TYR A 440 9.20 10.86 -23.08
N VAL A 441 7.93 11.29 -22.99
CA VAL A 441 7.52 12.39 -22.09
C VAL A 441 7.88 12.03 -20.65
N LEU A 442 7.56 10.80 -20.22
CA LEU A 442 7.85 10.32 -18.88
C LEU A 442 9.37 10.27 -18.59
N ALA A 443 10.16 9.76 -19.52
CA ALA A 443 11.61 9.71 -19.39
C ALA A 443 12.21 11.12 -19.23
N VAL A 444 11.74 12.09 -20.05
CA VAL A 444 12.17 13.49 -19.94
C VAL A 444 11.80 14.06 -18.57
N LEU A 445 10.57 13.84 -18.09
CA LEU A 445 10.13 14.32 -16.78
C LEU A 445 10.96 13.71 -15.64
N PHE A 446 11.32 12.43 -15.70
CA PHE A 446 12.19 11.80 -14.71
C PHE A 446 13.66 12.29 -14.80
N VAL A 447 14.16 12.59 -15.99
CA VAL A 447 15.49 13.23 -16.13
C VAL A 447 15.47 14.63 -15.53
N LEU A 448 14.41 15.42 -15.80
CA LEU A 448 14.25 16.74 -15.19
C LEU A 448 14.17 16.65 -13.65
N LYS A 449 13.51 15.62 -13.11
CA LYS A 449 13.53 15.33 -11.67
C LYS A 449 14.96 15.28 -11.13
N TYR A 450 15.88 14.55 -11.78
CA TYR A 450 17.27 14.43 -11.33
C TYR A 450 18.12 15.70 -11.52
N ILE A 451 17.69 16.61 -12.37
CA ILE A 451 18.38 17.90 -12.58
C ILE A 451 17.98 18.90 -11.51
N PHE A 452 16.73 18.87 -11.04
CA PHE A 452 16.15 19.88 -10.16
C PHE A 452 15.97 19.42 -8.70
N LEU A 453 16.08 18.13 -8.40
CA LEU A 453 16.15 17.54 -7.07
C LEU A 453 17.56 17.11 -6.72
#